data_798ae5661bdb034b73e5d523b5a11349
#
_entry.id   798ae5661bdb034b73e5d523b5a11349
#
_cell.length_a   1.000
_cell.length_b   1.000
_cell.length_c   1.000
_cell.angle_alpha   90.00
_cell.angle_beta   90.00
_cell.angle_gamma   90.00
#
_symmetry.space_group_name_H-M   'P 1'
#
loop_
_entity.id
_entity.type
_entity.pdbx_description
1 polymer ?
#
loop_
_entity_poly.entity_id
_entity_poly.type
_entity_poly.pdbx_seq_one_letter_code
_entity_poly.pdbx_strand_id
1 'polypeptide(L)'
;MATTNRKSTWQNKVINYSQIGGIETSVLDNGLGKGTRIAWVNTGSGLRYKVIIDRGLDIAEAFYNQHSLAWLSHAGVTAPRPDANRGLEWLYSFGGGLVTTCGLTHVGGPETDKYGERGLHGRVSNICARLESIVQPDLTAAKPKMSITAVVKESRVFGPNLELKRTISSTIGEPAIKIHDVVTNVGNTPTPHMILYHCNYGWPLVDEGTEIIWKGKCVSRGLDMDNAIFNSKHNLRKCQKPRDSHRGGGEACGFIDVRADKKGVCTVGLCNRRLGFALAMRYKKKQLPCLANWQHWGFGEYVTALEPGTNPPIGQAKAREQKKLIHIAPGKSRTYDLEMTVLTEKEQIKRFLKAAGQ
;
A
#
# COMPACT_ATOMS: atom_id res chain seq x y z
N MET A 1 18.87 -27.47 15.16
CA MET A 1 17.62 -27.68 15.91
C MET A 1 16.53 -28.00 14.91
N ALA A 2 16.01 -29.21 14.95
CA ALA A 2 15.02 -29.71 14.02
C ALA A 2 13.73 -28.87 14.13
N THR A 3 13.35 -28.21 13.05
CA THR A 3 12.02 -27.65 12.89
C THR A 3 11.04 -28.82 12.85
N THR A 4 10.41 -29.10 13.97
CA THR A 4 9.26 -30.01 14.02
C THR A 4 8.23 -29.51 13.03
N ASN A 5 8.09 -30.23 11.92
CA ASN A 5 7.01 -30.09 10.96
C ASN A 5 5.69 -30.33 11.72
N ARG A 6 5.11 -29.28 12.31
CA ARG A 6 3.73 -29.38 12.79
C ARG A 6 2.87 -29.58 11.55
N LYS A 7 2.53 -30.85 11.25
CA LYS A 7 1.41 -31.17 10.36
C LYS A 7 0.26 -30.31 10.83
N SER A 8 -0.29 -29.48 9.98
CA SER A 8 -1.40 -28.61 10.36
C SER A 8 -2.53 -29.49 10.86
N THR A 9 -3.11 -29.12 12.01
CA THR A 9 -4.12 -29.95 12.71
C THR A 9 -5.39 -30.19 11.90
N TRP A 10 -5.54 -29.49 10.76
CA TRP A 10 -6.71 -29.58 9.87
C TRP A 10 -6.52 -30.53 8.67
N GLN A 11 -5.30 -30.97 8.30
CA GLN A 11 -5.04 -31.78 7.09
C GLN A 11 -5.89 -33.06 6.98
N ASN A 12 -6.23 -33.70 8.12
CA ASN A 12 -7.07 -34.89 8.15
C ASN A 12 -8.55 -34.62 8.50
N LYS A 13 -8.95 -33.35 8.63
CA LYS A 13 -10.27 -32.94 9.12
C LYS A 13 -11.05 -32.11 8.11
N VAL A 14 -10.36 -31.51 7.14
CA VAL A 14 -10.93 -30.53 6.21
C VAL A 14 -10.56 -30.91 4.79
N ILE A 15 -11.57 -31.09 3.95
CA ILE A 15 -11.41 -31.28 2.50
C ILE A 15 -11.63 -29.96 1.78
N ASN A 16 -12.64 -29.18 2.18
CA ASN A 16 -12.94 -27.90 1.56
C ASN A 16 -12.14 -26.80 2.22
N TYR A 17 -11.19 -26.22 1.49
CA TYR A 17 -10.32 -25.15 1.98
C TYR A 17 -11.07 -23.91 2.49
N SER A 18 -12.28 -23.65 2.00
CA SER A 18 -13.10 -22.50 2.44
C SER A 18 -13.45 -22.52 3.93
N GLN A 19 -13.37 -23.71 4.58
CA GLN A 19 -13.51 -23.82 6.04
C GLN A 19 -12.33 -23.20 6.80
N ILE A 20 -11.18 -23.03 6.15
CA ILE A 20 -9.95 -22.49 6.77
C ILE A 20 -9.67 -21.09 6.24
N GLY A 21 -9.69 -20.93 4.92
CA GLY A 21 -9.37 -19.70 4.22
C GLY A 21 -9.40 -19.92 2.71
N GLY A 22 -8.93 -18.93 1.96
CA GLY A 22 -8.96 -18.97 0.50
C GLY A 22 -9.34 -17.62 -0.09
N ILE A 23 -9.68 -17.63 -1.36
CA ILE A 23 -10.04 -16.44 -2.12
C ILE A 23 -11.46 -16.59 -2.63
N GLU A 24 -12.31 -15.62 -2.29
CA GLU A 24 -13.70 -15.54 -2.74
C GLU A 24 -13.89 -14.26 -3.55
N THR A 25 -14.44 -14.36 -4.76
CA THR A 25 -14.75 -13.21 -5.60
C THR A 25 -16.23 -12.88 -5.56
N SER A 26 -16.53 -11.59 -5.61
CA SER A 26 -17.89 -11.07 -5.71
C SER A 26 -17.93 -9.74 -6.45
N VAL A 27 -19.12 -9.23 -6.67
CA VAL A 27 -19.36 -7.91 -7.26
C VAL A 27 -20.13 -7.09 -6.25
N LEU A 28 -19.72 -5.85 -6.03
CA LEU A 28 -20.47 -4.94 -5.17
C LEU A 28 -21.79 -4.57 -5.83
N ASP A 29 -22.89 -4.77 -5.12
CA ASP A 29 -24.22 -4.58 -5.67
C ASP A 29 -24.78 -3.16 -5.42
N ASN A 30 -24.21 -2.40 -4.47
CA ASN A 30 -24.82 -1.18 -3.97
C ASN A 30 -23.83 -0.02 -3.83
N GLY A 31 -24.37 1.21 -3.76
CA GLY A 31 -23.64 2.44 -3.51
C GLY A 31 -22.66 2.84 -4.63
N LEU A 32 -21.68 3.64 -4.27
CA LEU A 32 -20.68 4.18 -5.22
C LEU A 32 -19.79 3.10 -5.86
N GLY A 33 -19.69 1.93 -5.22
CA GLY A 33 -18.93 0.80 -5.72
C GLY A 33 -19.70 -0.18 -6.58
N LYS A 34 -20.99 0.09 -6.89
CA LYS A 34 -21.83 -0.84 -7.66
C LYS A 34 -21.16 -1.31 -8.95
N GLY A 35 -21.19 -2.62 -9.19
CA GLY A 35 -20.58 -3.24 -10.36
C GLY A 35 -19.07 -3.52 -10.23
N THR A 36 -18.42 -3.05 -9.17
CA THR A 36 -16.98 -3.26 -8.95
C THR A 36 -16.69 -4.68 -8.50
N ARG A 37 -15.81 -5.39 -9.22
CA ARG A 37 -15.35 -6.72 -8.84
C ARG A 37 -14.36 -6.63 -7.67
N ILE A 38 -14.56 -7.50 -6.69
CA ILE A 38 -13.70 -7.61 -5.51
C ILE A 38 -13.30 -9.07 -5.26
N ALA A 39 -12.26 -9.25 -4.48
CA ALA A 39 -11.89 -10.55 -3.93
C ALA A 39 -11.59 -10.43 -2.44
N TRP A 40 -12.27 -11.23 -1.61
CA TRP A 40 -11.87 -11.42 -0.23
C TRP A 40 -10.83 -12.53 -0.14
N VAL A 41 -9.74 -12.23 0.53
CA VAL A 41 -8.68 -13.19 0.85
C VAL A 41 -8.70 -13.44 2.35
N ASN A 42 -8.92 -14.69 2.75
CA ASN A 42 -8.84 -15.13 4.13
C ASN A 42 -7.64 -16.06 4.29
N THR A 43 -6.70 -15.67 5.12
CA THR A 43 -5.46 -16.45 5.33
C THR A 43 -5.62 -17.57 6.37
N GLY A 44 -6.77 -17.65 7.07
CA GLY A 44 -6.97 -18.60 8.17
C GLY A 44 -6.12 -18.34 9.42
N SER A 45 -5.36 -17.24 9.43
CA SER A 45 -4.51 -16.82 10.55
C SER A 45 -5.10 -15.68 11.39
N GLY A 46 -6.34 -15.28 11.08
CA GLY A 46 -6.98 -14.06 11.56
C GLY A 46 -6.80 -12.86 10.62
N LEU A 47 -5.85 -12.88 9.70
CA LEU A 47 -5.71 -11.86 8.66
C LEU A 47 -6.66 -12.14 7.50
N ARG A 48 -7.49 -11.17 7.17
CA ARG A 48 -8.34 -11.14 5.97
C ARG A 48 -8.30 -9.77 5.32
N TYR A 49 -8.37 -9.71 3.99
CA TYR A 49 -8.33 -8.44 3.28
C TYR A 49 -9.14 -8.50 1.97
N LYS A 50 -9.59 -7.31 1.53
CA LYS A 50 -10.39 -7.12 0.32
C LYS A 50 -9.52 -6.51 -0.78
N VAL A 51 -9.35 -7.22 -1.87
CA VAL A 51 -8.72 -6.73 -3.10
C VAL A 51 -9.79 -6.15 -4.01
N ILE A 52 -9.59 -4.94 -4.53
CA ILE A 52 -10.50 -4.30 -5.47
C ILE A 52 -9.95 -4.54 -6.89
N ILE A 53 -10.49 -5.55 -7.57
CA ILE A 53 -9.99 -5.97 -8.90
C ILE A 53 -10.08 -4.82 -9.90
N ASP A 54 -11.17 -4.09 -9.89
CA ASP A 54 -11.42 -3.00 -10.83
C ASP A 54 -10.80 -1.64 -10.43
N ARG A 55 -10.01 -1.62 -9.36
CA ARG A 55 -9.30 -0.44 -8.89
C ARG A 55 -7.82 -0.75 -8.70
N GLY A 56 -7.08 -0.86 -9.82
CA GLY A 56 -5.63 -1.10 -9.81
C GLY A 56 -5.18 -2.42 -9.16
N LEU A 57 -6.10 -3.34 -8.87
CA LEU A 57 -5.88 -4.50 -7.99
C LEU A 57 -5.37 -4.06 -6.61
N ASP A 58 -5.84 -2.94 -6.08
CA ASP A 58 -5.46 -2.40 -4.78
C ASP A 58 -6.15 -3.13 -3.62
N ILE A 59 -5.66 -2.91 -2.38
CA ILE A 59 -6.21 -3.53 -1.18
C ILE A 59 -6.96 -2.47 -0.37
N ALA A 60 -8.28 -2.57 -0.30
CA ALA A 60 -9.09 -1.66 0.48
C ALA A 60 -9.11 -2.05 1.96
N GLU A 61 -10.10 -2.83 2.36
CA GLU A 61 -10.26 -3.26 3.74
C GLU A 61 -9.25 -4.36 4.09
N ALA A 62 -8.73 -4.31 5.30
CA ALA A 62 -7.92 -5.38 5.87
C ALA A 62 -8.19 -5.45 7.38
N PHE A 63 -8.28 -6.67 7.89
CA PHE A 63 -8.56 -6.94 9.30
C PHE A 63 -7.60 -7.97 9.85
N TYR A 64 -7.22 -7.79 11.11
CA TYR A 64 -6.63 -8.86 11.90
C TYR A 64 -7.59 -9.17 13.06
N ASN A 65 -8.17 -10.36 13.04
CA ASN A 65 -9.31 -10.74 13.88
C ASN A 65 -10.45 -9.72 13.73
N GLN A 66 -10.85 -9.04 14.81
CA GLN A 66 -11.88 -7.98 14.82
C GLN A 66 -11.33 -6.58 14.52
N HIS A 67 -10.02 -6.40 14.43
CA HIS A 67 -9.40 -5.08 14.33
C HIS A 67 -9.15 -4.70 12.87
N SER A 68 -9.69 -3.55 12.44
CA SER A 68 -9.32 -2.96 11.16
C SER A 68 -7.85 -2.50 11.17
N LEU A 69 -7.15 -2.75 10.08
CA LEU A 69 -5.79 -2.29 9.84
C LEU A 69 -5.77 -1.06 8.93
N ALA A 70 -6.75 -0.98 8.01
CA ALA A 70 -6.83 0.05 7.00
C ALA A 70 -7.67 1.24 7.46
N TRP A 71 -7.25 2.45 7.05
CA TRP A 71 -8.13 3.60 7.07
C TRP A 71 -9.05 3.61 5.85
N LEU A 72 -10.31 3.93 6.06
CA LEU A 72 -11.29 4.10 5.00
C LEU A 72 -11.78 5.55 5.02
N SER A 73 -11.73 6.21 3.87
CA SER A 73 -12.23 7.59 3.73
C SER A 73 -13.75 7.61 3.60
N HIS A 74 -14.33 8.81 3.61
CA HIS A 74 -15.76 9.00 3.35
C HIS A 74 -16.21 8.52 1.96
N ALA A 75 -15.31 8.51 0.97
CA ALA A 75 -15.62 8.00 -0.37
C ALA A 75 -15.83 6.48 -0.36
N GLY A 76 -15.15 5.74 0.52
CA GLY A 76 -15.19 4.30 0.55
C GLY A 76 -14.73 3.67 -0.76
N VAL A 77 -15.19 2.44 -1.04
CA VAL A 77 -14.93 1.79 -2.33
C VAL A 77 -15.87 2.36 -3.38
N THR A 78 -15.31 3.01 -4.40
CA THR A 78 -16.04 3.52 -5.56
C THR A 78 -15.79 2.68 -6.80
N ALA A 79 -16.71 2.74 -7.77
CA ALA A 79 -16.43 2.23 -9.11
C ALA A 79 -15.22 2.95 -9.73
N PRO A 80 -14.49 2.31 -10.66
CA PRO A 80 -13.34 2.90 -11.31
C PRO A 80 -13.72 4.15 -12.11
N ARG A 81 -12.84 5.15 -12.09
CA ARG A 81 -12.99 6.41 -12.83
C ARG A 81 -11.72 6.65 -13.67
N PRO A 82 -11.51 5.91 -14.77
CA PRO A 82 -10.25 5.96 -15.54
C PRO A 82 -10.01 7.30 -16.23
N ASP A 83 -11.03 8.13 -16.36
CA ASP A 83 -11.01 9.51 -16.86
C ASP A 83 -10.60 10.55 -15.81
N ALA A 84 -10.71 10.24 -14.50
CA ALA A 84 -10.33 11.15 -13.42
C ALA A 84 -8.81 11.33 -13.35
N ASN A 85 -8.28 12.33 -14.04
CA ASN A 85 -6.85 12.60 -14.13
C ASN A 85 -6.53 14.11 -14.23
N ARG A 86 -7.41 14.97 -13.68
CA ARG A 86 -7.24 16.42 -13.67
C ARG A 86 -7.29 16.95 -12.25
N GLY A 87 -6.46 17.96 -11.97
CA GLY A 87 -6.50 18.63 -10.69
C GLY A 87 -6.59 17.63 -9.52
N LEU A 88 -7.58 17.80 -8.66
CA LEU A 88 -7.83 16.99 -7.47
C LEU A 88 -8.92 15.91 -7.67
N GLU A 89 -9.30 15.57 -8.89
CA GLU A 89 -10.39 14.59 -9.17
C GLU A 89 -10.13 13.22 -8.52
N TRP A 90 -8.88 12.84 -8.32
CA TRP A 90 -8.49 11.63 -7.62
C TRP A 90 -9.10 11.51 -6.22
N LEU A 91 -9.29 12.63 -5.52
CA LEU A 91 -9.89 12.66 -4.17
C LEU A 91 -11.34 12.18 -4.14
N TYR A 92 -12.10 12.33 -5.24
CA TYR A 92 -13.49 11.84 -5.31
C TYR A 92 -13.57 10.30 -5.29
N SER A 93 -12.49 9.62 -5.54
CA SER A 93 -12.41 8.16 -5.57
C SER A 93 -11.34 7.58 -4.65
N PHE A 94 -10.66 8.43 -3.85
CA PHE A 94 -9.71 7.97 -2.87
C PHE A 94 -10.43 7.38 -1.65
N GLY A 95 -10.67 6.08 -1.69
CA GLY A 95 -11.34 5.36 -0.62
C GLY A 95 -10.47 5.09 0.62
N GLY A 96 -9.21 5.56 0.65
CA GLY A 96 -8.22 5.09 1.62
C GLY A 96 -7.76 3.69 1.22
N GLY A 97 -7.85 2.75 2.16
CA GLY A 97 -7.47 1.35 1.93
C GLY A 97 -6.07 1.02 2.44
N LEU A 98 -5.83 -0.28 2.70
CA LEU A 98 -4.53 -0.72 3.19
C LEU A 98 -3.41 -0.41 2.18
N VAL A 99 -3.73 -0.47 0.88
CA VAL A 99 -2.82 -0.09 -0.21
C VAL A 99 -3.63 0.56 -1.32
N THR A 100 -3.34 1.81 -1.64
CA THR A 100 -3.78 2.50 -2.86
C THR A 100 -2.56 2.84 -3.68
N THR A 101 -2.49 2.36 -4.92
CA THR A 101 -1.34 2.58 -5.78
C THR A 101 -1.43 3.92 -6.48
N CYS A 102 -0.39 4.74 -6.37
CA CYS A 102 -0.22 5.99 -7.10
C CYS A 102 0.77 5.78 -8.24
N GLY A 103 0.53 6.37 -9.40
CA GLY A 103 1.37 6.20 -10.60
C GLY A 103 0.50 5.92 -11.84
N LEU A 104 1.02 5.29 -12.85
CA LEU A 104 2.39 4.74 -13.10
C LEU A 104 3.35 5.79 -13.68
N THR A 105 2.81 6.90 -14.19
CA THR A 105 3.61 7.96 -14.83
C THR A 105 3.82 9.17 -13.94
N HIS A 106 2.96 9.37 -12.94
CA HIS A 106 2.96 10.54 -12.07
C HIS A 106 2.59 10.23 -10.63
N VAL A 107 3.31 10.81 -9.67
CA VAL A 107 3.03 10.76 -8.23
C VAL A 107 3.26 12.14 -7.61
N GLY A 108 2.29 12.65 -6.89
CA GLY A 108 2.34 13.97 -6.26
C GLY A 108 1.16 14.84 -6.63
N GLY A 109 1.23 16.12 -6.32
CA GLY A 109 0.20 17.11 -6.64
C GLY A 109 -0.09 17.23 -8.14
N PRO A 110 -1.23 17.81 -8.52
CA PRO A 110 -1.53 18.05 -9.92
C PRO A 110 -0.51 19.04 -10.51
N GLU A 111 -0.15 18.82 -11.78
CA GLU A 111 0.79 19.69 -12.48
C GLU A 111 0.49 19.77 -13.97
N THR A 112 0.83 20.91 -14.60
CA THR A 112 0.77 21.12 -16.04
C THR A 112 2.11 21.67 -16.53
N ASP A 113 2.72 21.03 -17.51
CA ASP A 113 3.95 21.47 -18.14
C ASP A 113 3.95 21.14 -19.66
N LYS A 114 5.07 21.36 -20.34
CA LYS A 114 5.20 21.06 -21.77
C LYS A 114 4.99 19.58 -22.14
N TYR A 115 4.95 18.68 -21.18
CA TYR A 115 4.67 17.24 -21.38
C TYR A 115 3.21 16.87 -21.12
N GLY A 116 2.37 17.85 -20.76
CA GLY A 116 0.93 17.70 -20.59
C GLY A 116 0.45 17.94 -19.15
N GLU A 117 -0.83 17.73 -18.96
CA GLU A 117 -1.53 17.81 -17.68
C GLU A 117 -1.52 16.44 -16.97
N ARG A 118 -1.35 16.47 -15.66
CA ARG A 118 -1.38 15.30 -14.78
C ARG A 118 -2.17 15.64 -13.51
N GLY A 119 -3.13 14.81 -13.17
CA GLY A 119 -3.89 14.92 -11.93
C GLY A 119 -3.13 14.39 -10.72
N LEU A 120 -3.64 14.67 -9.52
CA LEU A 120 -3.11 14.19 -8.26
C LEU A 120 -2.85 12.67 -8.31
N HIS A 121 -1.62 12.26 -7.99
CA HIS A 121 -1.18 10.85 -7.85
C HIS A 121 -1.34 9.96 -9.10
N GLY A 122 -1.65 10.54 -10.28
CA GLY A 122 -1.89 9.77 -11.48
C GLY A 122 -3.21 9.01 -11.44
N ARG A 123 -3.36 7.96 -12.27
CA ARG A 123 -4.67 7.34 -12.50
C ARG A 123 -4.73 5.82 -12.31
N VAL A 124 -3.61 5.17 -11.98
CA VAL A 124 -3.55 3.70 -11.95
C VAL A 124 -4.58 3.06 -11.00
N SER A 125 -4.83 3.67 -9.84
CA SER A 125 -5.84 3.21 -8.88
C SER A 125 -7.29 3.32 -9.39
N ASN A 126 -7.52 3.99 -10.50
CA ASN A 126 -8.83 4.14 -11.15
C ASN A 126 -8.98 3.30 -12.43
N ILE A 127 -8.03 2.42 -12.73
CA ILE A 127 -8.06 1.56 -13.92
C ILE A 127 -8.45 0.14 -13.53
N CYS A 128 -9.42 -0.43 -14.25
CA CYS A 128 -9.82 -1.82 -14.09
C CYS A 128 -8.68 -2.76 -14.45
N ALA A 129 -8.42 -3.74 -13.58
CA ALA A 129 -7.47 -4.79 -13.90
C ALA A 129 -8.12 -5.91 -14.74
N ARG A 130 -7.38 -6.41 -15.71
CA ARG A 130 -7.68 -7.66 -16.39
C ARG A 130 -7.16 -8.82 -15.54
N LEU A 131 -8.08 -9.55 -14.92
CA LEU A 131 -7.74 -10.71 -14.11
C LEU A 131 -7.12 -11.81 -14.99
N GLU A 132 -5.96 -12.32 -14.59
CA GLU A 132 -5.26 -13.41 -15.27
C GLU A 132 -5.43 -14.75 -14.56
N SER A 133 -5.31 -14.77 -13.22
CA SER A 133 -5.47 -16.00 -12.47
C SER A 133 -5.84 -15.75 -11.01
N ILE A 134 -6.57 -16.70 -10.45
CA ILE A 134 -6.77 -16.89 -9.01
C ILE A 134 -6.33 -18.33 -8.70
N VAL A 135 -5.32 -18.45 -7.84
CA VAL A 135 -4.82 -19.74 -7.36
C VAL A 135 -5.30 -19.93 -5.93
N GLN A 136 -6.11 -20.95 -5.73
CA GLN A 136 -6.59 -21.35 -4.40
C GLN A 136 -5.52 -22.15 -3.65
N PRO A 137 -5.57 -22.18 -2.30
CA PRO A 137 -4.59 -22.90 -1.52
C PRO A 137 -4.74 -24.42 -1.69
N ASP A 138 -3.63 -25.10 -1.97
CA ASP A 138 -3.57 -26.56 -1.91
C ASP A 138 -3.28 -26.99 -0.47
N LEU A 139 -4.29 -27.54 0.22
CA LEU A 139 -4.18 -27.99 1.61
C LEU A 139 -3.24 -29.17 1.81
N THR A 140 -2.86 -29.88 0.76
CA THR A 140 -1.88 -30.98 0.83
C THR A 140 -0.44 -30.48 0.81
N ALA A 141 -0.22 -29.25 0.32
CA ALA A 141 1.09 -28.64 0.29
C ALA A 141 1.61 -28.28 1.68
N ALA A 142 2.91 -28.38 1.90
CA ALA A 142 3.56 -27.98 3.16
C ALA A 142 3.36 -26.48 3.46
N LYS A 143 3.18 -25.66 2.43
CA LYS A 143 2.85 -24.23 2.50
C LYS A 143 1.73 -23.95 1.50
N PRO A 144 0.46 -24.01 1.94
CA PRO A 144 -0.70 -23.76 1.08
C PRO A 144 -0.74 -22.28 0.64
N LYS A 145 -0.11 -21.97 -0.48
CA LYS A 145 -0.10 -20.63 -1.07
C LYS A 145 -1.36 -20.37 -1.87
N MET A 146 -1.80 -19.13 -1.86
CA MET A 146 -2.87 -18.61 -2.69
C MET A 146 -2.46 -17.27 -3.29
N SER A 147 -3.00 -16.94 -4.47
CA SER A 147 -2.66 -15.68 -5.15
C SER A 147 -3.73 -15.21 -6.11
N ILE A 148 -3.72 -13.90 -6.36
CA ILE A 148 -4.47 -13.21 -7.41
C ILE A 148 -3.44 -12.52 -8.30
N THR A 149 -3.48 -12.77 -9.61
CA THR A 149 -2.65 -12.10 -10.60
C THR A 149 -3.52 -11.37 -11.61
N ALA A 150 -3.23 -10.11 -11.85
CA ALA A 150 -3.93 -9.29 -12.82
C ALA A 150 -3.01 -8.27 -13.48
N VAL A 151 -3.47 -7.71 -14.60
CA VAL A 151 -2.76 -6.71 -15.38
C VAL A 151 -3.58 -5.42 -15.46
N VAL A 152 -2.96 -4.31 -15.12
CA VAL A 152 -3.50 -2.95 -15.23
C VAL A 152 -2.74 -2.23 -16.36
N LYS A 153 -3.45 -1.64 -17.31
CA LYS A 153 -2.84 -0.89 -18.41
C LYS A 153 -3.11 0.60 -18.30
N GLU A 154 -2.07 1.37 -18.02
CA GLU A 154 -2.10 2.82 -18.19
C GLU A 154 -1.66 3.15 -19.61
N SER A 155 -2.63 3.35 -20.49
CA SER A 155 -2.39 3.50 -21.93
C SER A 155 -3.09 4.73 -22.51
N ARG A 156 -2.45 5.33 -23.52
CA ARG A 156 -2.99 6.42 -24.31
C ARG A 156 -2.46 6.32 -25.75
N VAL A 157 -3.31 6.57 -26.74
CA VAL A 157 -2.88 6.72 -28.13
C VAL A 157 -1.88 7.88 -28.22
N PHE A 158 -0.75 7.66 -28.86
CA PHE A 158 0.37 8.61 -28.98
C PHE A 158 0.92 9.09 -27.62
N GLY A 159 0.89 8.26 -26.60
CA GLY A 159 1.36 8.61 -25.26
C GLY A 159 2.00 7.46 -24.49
N PRO A 160 2.19 7.64 -23.20
CA PRO A 160 2.69 6.58 -22.33
C PRO A 160 1.83 5.31 -22.42
N ASN A 161 2.51 4.16 -22.49
CA ASN A 161 1.86 2.85 -22.48
C ASN A 161 2.62 1.94 -21.50
N LEU A 162 2.19 1.94 -20.24
CA LEU A 162 2.74 1.11 -19.19
C LEU A 162 1.75 0.02 -18.78
N GLU A 163 2.28 -1.17 -18.57
CA GLU A 163 1.54 -2.33 -18.08
C GLU A 163 2.09 -2.71 -16.69
N LEU A 164 1.20 -2.71 -15.70
CA LEU A 164 1.48 -3.23 -14.36
C LEU A 164 0.90 -4.63 -14.26
N LYS A 165 1.76 -5.65 -14.17
CA LYS A 165 1.38 -7.00 -13.76
C LYS A 165 1.61 -7.14 -12.27
N ARG A 166 0.51 -7.28 -11.52
CA ARG A 166 0.50 -7.42 -10.06
C ARG A 166 0.11 -8.83 -9.66
N THR A 167 0.86 -9.40 -8.72
CA THR A 167 0.50 -10.62 -8.01
C THR A 167 0.41 -10.31 -6.51
N ILE A 168 -0.79 -10.51 -5.94
CA ILE A 168 -0.99 -10.46 -4.49
C ILE A 168 -1.07 -11.90 -4.00
N SER A 169 -0.28 -12.25 -2.99
CA SER A 169 -0.22 -13.62 -2.48
C SER A 169 -0.17 -13.68 -0.97
N SER A 170 -0.71 -14.78 -0.43
CA SER A 170 -0.66 -15.15 0.99
C SER A 170 -0.49 -16.67 1.13
N THR A 171 -0.20 -17.10 2.35
CA THR A 171 -0.12 -18.53 2.71
C THR A 171 -1.11 -18.81 3.83
N ILE A 172 -1.84 -19.92 3.76
CA ILE A 172 -2.73 -20.32 4.85
C ILE A 172 -1.94 -20.49 6.16
N GLY A 173 -2.47 -19.90 7.23
CA GLY A 173 -1.86 -19.91 8.55
C GLY A 173 -0.81 -18.80 8.78
N GLU A 174 -0.45 -18.03 7.76
CA GLU A 174 0.50 -16.90 7.88
C GLU A 174 -0.25 -15.56 7.81
N PRO A 175 -0.09 -14.67 8.81
CA PRO A 175 -0.73 -13.34 8.78
C PRO A 175 0.08 -12.34 7.93
N ALA A 176 0.28 -12.68 6.65
CA ALA A 176 1.12 -11.92 5.73
C ALA A 176 0.47 -11.72 4.36
N ILE A 177 0.71 -10.53 3.78
CA ILE A 177 0.35 -10.14 2.42
C ILE A 177 1.64 -9.86 1.67
N LYS A 178 1.80 -10.40 0.47
CA LYS A 178 2.91 -10.11 -0.43
C LYS A 178 2.39 -9.55 -1.74
N ILE A 179 2.96 -8.43 -2.15
CA ILE A 179 2.69 -7.80 -3.45
C ILE A 179 3.97 -7.92 -4.27
N HIS A 180 3.83 -8.45 -5.47
CA HIS A 180 4.88 -8.51 -6.47
C HIS A 180 4.38 -7.83 -7.74
N ASP A 181 5.03 -6.72 -8.11
CA ASP A 181 4.67 -5.89 -9.25
C ASP A 181 5.77 -5.88 -10.29
N VAL A 182 5.37 -6.01 -11.55
CA VAL A 182 6.24 -5.82 -12.71
C VAL A 182 5.62 -4.75 -13.59
N VAL A 183 6.29 -3.59 -13.72
CA VAL A 183 5.87 -2.51 -14.61
C VAL A 183 6.69 -2.56 -15.88
N THR A 184 6.03 -2.78 -17.01
CA THR A 184 6.65 -2.90 -18.34
C THR A 184 6.22 -1.74 -19.24
N ASN A 185 7.17 -1.13 -19.93
CA ASN A 185 6.84 -0.22 -21.02
C ASN A 185 6.52 -1.05 -22.28
N VAL A 186 5.24 -1.10 -22.63
CA VAL A 186 4.72 -1.78 -23.82
C VAL A 186 4.56 -0.82 -25.00
N GLY A 187 4.94 0.43 -24.83
CA GLY A 187 5.00 1.45 -25.89
C GLY A 187 6.31 1.41 -26.67
N ASN A 188 6.47 2.35 -27.60
CA ASN A 188 7.59 2.44 -28.53
C ASN A 188 8.60 3.55 -28.22
N THR A 189 8.38 4.30 -27.13
CA THR A 189 9.29 5.38 -26.67
C THR A 189 9.62 5.24 -25.20
N PRO A 190 10.78 5.72 -24.73
CA PRO A 190 11.09 5.78 -23.30
C PRO A 190 10.01 6.55 -22.55
N THR A 191 9.42 5.93 -21.54
CA THR A 191 8.28 6.47 -20.80
C THR A 191 8.68 6.82 -19.38
N PRO A 192 8.32 8.04 -18.86
CA PRO A 192 8.53 8.39 -17.47
C PRO A 192 7.74 7.43 -16.56
N HIS A 193 8.35 7.07 -15.43
CA HIS A 193 7.75 6.14 -14.48
C HIS A 193 7.94 6.60 -13.04
N MET A 194 6.85 6.63 -12.31
CA MET A 194 6.78 6.85 -10.88
C MET A 194 5.75 5.88 -10.29
N ILE A 195 6.07 5.26 -9.16
CA ILE A 195 5.11 4.44 -8.41
C ILE A 195 5.28 4.70 -6.91
N LEU A 196 4.15 4.74 -6.20
CA LEU A 196 4.11 4.87 -4.75
C LEU A 196 2.94 4.02 -4.22
N TYR A 197 3.19 3.28 -3.18
CA TYR A 197 2.19 2.49 -2.45
C TYR A 197 1.70 3.31 -1.27
N HIS A 198 0.54 3.95 -1.41
CA HIS A 198 -0.10 4.75 -0.37
C HIS A 198 -0.77 3.83 0.65
N CYS A 199 -0.02 3.40 1.67
CA CYS A 199 -0.48 2.44 2.65
C CYS A 199 -1.11 3.17 3.83
N ASN A 200 -2.45 3.14 3.93
CA ASN A 200 -3.22 3.95 4.87
C ASN A 200 -3.68 3.10 6.06
N TYR A 201 -3.28 3.49 7.24
CA TYR A 201 -3.61 2.80 8.48
C TYR A 201 -4.60 3.64 9.29
N GLY A 202 -5.62 2.98 9.84
CA GLY A 202 -6.71 3.62 10.57
C GLY A 202 -6.98 3.00 11.94
N TRP A 203 -8.01 3.51 12.61
CA TRP A 203 -8.47 2.97 13.87
C TRP A 203 -9.03 1.54 13.70
N PRO A 204 -8.76 0.60 14.64
CA PRO A 204 -8.08 0.80 15.92
C PRO A 204 -6.57 0.56 15.90
N LEU A 205 -5.95 0.14 14.77
CA LEU A 205 -4.49 0.00 14.69
C LEU A 205 -3.82 1.36 14.96
N VAL A 206 -4.30 2.40 14.32
CA VAL A 206 -3.91 3.79 14.58
C VAL A 206 -4.79 4.36 15.67
N ASP A 207 -4.19 4.64 16.81
CA ASP A 207 -4.84 5.26 17.94
C ASP A 207 -3.80 6.10 18.71
N GLU A 208 -4.23 7.02 19.55
CA GLU A 208 -3.33 7.88 20.33
C GLU A 208 -2.23 7.05 21.01
N GLY A 209 -0.98 7.43 20.78
CA GLY A 209 0.19 6.76 21.34
C GLY A 209 0.68 5.54 20.53
N THR A 210 -0.03 5.09 19.50
CA THR A 210 0.51 4.07 18.58
C THR A 210 1.84 4.53 17.99
N GLU A 211 2.84 3.66 18.02
CA GLU A 211 4.18 3.97 17.56
C GLU A 211 4.28 3.80 16.05
N ILE A 212 4.79 4.83 15.35
CA ILE A 212 5.14 4.80 13.92
C ILE A 212 6.62 4.43 13.83
N ILE A 213 6.91 3.26 13.28
CA ILE A 213 8.21 2.61 13.36
C ILE A 213 8.97 2.76 12.06
N TRP A 214 10.12 3.41 12.11
CA TRP A 214 11.09 3.47 11.02
C TRP A 214 12.46 3.91 11.54
N LYS A 215 13.55 3.62 10.79
CA LYS A 215 14.91 4.06 11.08
C LYS A 215 15.47 4.82 9.91
N GLY A 216 15.97 6.02 10.13
CA GLY A 216 16.54 6.84 9.07
C GLY A 216 16.55 8.32 9.40
N LYS A 217 16.69 9.15 8.37
CA LYS A 217 16.57 10.60 8.46
C LYS A 217 15.21 11.03 7.92
N CYS A 218 14.53 11.90 8.62
CA CYS A 218 13.27 12.50 8.20
C CYS A 218 13.49 13.98 7.87
N VAL A 219 12.86 14.42 6.79
CA VAL A 219 12.81 15.82 6.38
C VAL A 219 11.34 16.17 6.15
N SER A 220 10.90 17.30 6.69
CA SER A 220 9.57 17.86 6.43
C SER A 220 9.39 18.14 4.93
N ARG A 221 8.18 17.98 4.40
CA ARG A 221 7.83 18.42 3.04
C ARG A 221 8.02 19.93 2.87
N GLY A 222 7.82 20.71 3.94
CA GLY A 222 8.20 22.12 4.00
C GLY A 222 7.07 23.12 4.23
N LEU A 223 5.80 22.69 4.21
CA LEU A 223 4.68 23.55 4.55
C LEU A 223 4.60 23.76 6.08
N ASP A 224 3.93 24.82 6.54
CA ASP A 224 3.80 25.13 7.98
C ASP A 224 3.20 23.95 8.76
N MET A 225 2.20 23.28 8.22
CA MET A 225 1.58 22.13 8.86
C MET A 225 2.53 20.92 8.91
N ASP A 226 3.35 20.71 7.88
CA ASP A 226 4.39 19.68 7.88
C ASP A 226 5.43 19.98 8.96
N ASN A 227 5.89 21.23 9.04
CA ASN A 227 6.88 21.70 10.01
C ASN A 227 6.36 21.58 11.45
N ALA A 228 5.06 21.82 11.67
CA ALA A 228 4.42 21.67 12.97
C ALA A 228 4.46 20.23 13.52
N ILE A 229 4.64 19.23 12.66
CA ILE A 229 4.78 17.82 13.05
C ILE A 229 6.22 17.35 12.87
N PHE A 230 6.82 17.54 11.69
CA PHE A 230 8.10 16.89 11.33
C PHE A 230 9.34 17.69 11.72
N ASN A 231 9.23 19.00 11.97
CA ASN A 231 10.32 19.85 12.48
C ASN A 231 10.12 20.25 13.95
N SER A 232 9.05 19.80 14.60
CA SER A 232 8.77 20.15 15.99
C SER A 232 9.53 19.27 16.97
N LYS A 233 9.58 19.69 18.24
CA LYS A 233 10.03 18.84 19.35
C LYS A 233 9.04 17.73 19.70
N HIS A 234 7.86 17.70 19.06
CA HIS A 234 6.85 16.66 19.25
C HIS A 234 7.33 15.33 18.67
N ASN A 235 6.85 14.25 19.25
CA ASN A 235 7.22 12.92 18.83
C ASN A 235 6.48 12.54 17.53
N LEU A 236 7.08 12.85 16.38
CA LEU A 236 6.56 12.57 15.04
C LEU A 236 6.38 11.06 14.75
N ARG A 237 6.90 10.19 15.65
CA ARG A 237 6.78 8.73 15.58
C ARG A 237 5.68 8.15 16.47
N LYS A 238 4.77 8.99 16.93
CA LYS A 238 3.58 8.56 17.67
C LYS A 238 2.34 9.21 17.10
N CYS A 239 1.29 8.41 16.96
CA CYS A 239 -0.02 8.93 16.61
C CYS A 239 -0.47 9.92 17.68
N GLN A 240 -0.87 11.09 17.26
CA GLN A 240 -1.24 12.21 18.14
C GLN A 240 -2.75 12.19 18.41
N LYS A 241 -3.21 12.98 19.37
CA LYS A 241 -4.63 13.29 19.53
C LYS A 241 -5.19 13.96 18.28
N PRO A 242 -6.52 13.85 18.04
CA PRO A 242 -7.17 14.65 17.01
C PRO A 242 -6.83 16.14 17.17
N ARG A 243 -6.60 16.82 16.07
CA ARG A 243 -6.15 18.23 16.01
C ARG A 243 -7.18 19.08 15.26
N ASP A 244 -7.55 20.22 15.83
CA ASP A 244 -8.43 21.18 15.15
C ASP A 244 -7.82 21.72 13.86
N SER A 245 -6.49 21.92 13.81
CA SER A 245 -5.79 22.34 12.61
C SER A 245 -5.87 21.36 11.43
N HIS A 246 -6.29 20.11 11.67
CA HIS A 246 -6.50 19.11 10.63
C HIS A 246 -7.96 18.97 10.18
N ARG A 247 -8.89 19.74 10.76
CA ARG A 247 -10.27 19.75 10.27
C ARG A 247 -10.35 20.33 8.85
N GLY A 248 -11.16 19.72 8.00
CA GLY A 248 -11.43 20.23 6.65
C GLY A 248 -10.26 20.15 5.68
N GLY A 249 -9.29 19.26 5.92
CA GLY A 249 -8.23 18.98 4.96
C GLY A 249 -6.79 19.33 5.40
N GLY A 250 -6.61 19.70 6.69
CA GLY A 250 -5.25 19.85 7.24
C GLY A 250 -4.50 18.53 7.30
N GLU A 251 -3.28 18.50 6.80
CA GLU A 251 -2.44 17.30 6.76
C GLU A 251 -0.96 17.65 6.90
N ALA A 252 -0.14 16.68 7.27
CA ALA A 252 1.31 16.85 7.30
C ALA A 252 2.02 15.67 6.64
N CYS A 253 3.11 15.96 5.95
CA CYS A 253 3.93 14.96 5.28
C CYS A 253 5.42 15.19 5.53
N GLY A 254 6.13 14.10 5.81
CA GLY A 254 7.58 14.06 5.91
C GLY A 254 8.18 12.97 5.03
N PHE A 255 9.36 13.24 4.49
CA PHE A 255 10.10 12.28 3.66
C PHE A 255 11.20 11.63 4.46
N ILE A 256 11.25 10.31 4.40
CA ILE A 256 12.14 9.50 5.23
C ILE A 256 13.12 8.75 4.33
N ASP A 257 14.40 9.02 4.52
CA ASP A 257 15.47 8.18 3.99
C ASP A 257 15.69 6.99 4.92
N VAL A 258 14.92 5.92 4.70
CA VAL A 258 14.94 4.72 5.56
C VAL A 258 16.28 4.01 5.44
N ARG A 259 16.89 3.69 6.58
CA ARG A 259 18.11 2.87 6.61
C ARG A 259 17.75 1.40 6.34
N ALA A 260 18.27 0.86 5.25
CA ALA A 260 18.16 -0.57 4.95
C ALA A 260 19.12 -1.41 5.80
N ASP A 261 18.78 -2.68 5.96
CA ASP A 261 19.66 -3.69 6.54
C ASP A 261 20.79 -4.10 5.57
N LYS A 262 21.67 -5.04 6.00
CA LYS A 262 22.79 -5.54 5.18
C LYS A 262 22.34 -6.22 3.88
N LYS A 263 21.06 -6.62 3.76
CA LYS A 263 20.47 -7.24 2.56
C LYS A 263 19.72 -6.22 1.70
N GLY A 264 19.81 -4.94 2.03
CA GLY A 264 19.12 -3.85 1.32
C GLY A 264 17.62 -3.78 1.61
N VAL A 265 17.15 -4.39 2.69
CA VAL A 265 15.73 -4.40 3.07
C VAL A 265 15.44 -3.26 4.05
N CYS A 266 14.46 -2.44 3.72
CA CYS A 266 13.83 -1.49 4.62
C CYS A 266 12.74 -2.19 5.43
N THR A 267 12.67 -1.90 6.73
CA THR A 267 11.63 -2.39 7.65
C THR A 267 11.00 -1.20 8.35
N VAL A 268 9.69 -1.03 8.18
CA VAL A 268 8.88 0.06 8.76
C VAL A 268 7.53 -0.50 9.21
N GLY A 269 6.68 0.30 9.88
CA GLY A 269 5.33 -0.12 10.23
C GLY A 269 4.78 0.59 11.46
N LEU A 270 3.81 -0.04 12.10
CA LEU A 270 3.15 0.47 13.31
C LEU A 270 3.17 -0.58 14.42
N CYS A 271 3.24 -0.10 15.66
CA CYS A 271 3.13 -0.96 16.83
C CYS A 271 2.09 -0.35 17.81
N ASN A 272 0.97 -1.03 17.98
CA ASN A 272 -0.03 -0.67 18.97
C ASN A 272 0.07 -1.60 20.18
N ARG A 273 0.71 -1.12 21.25
CA ARG A 273 0.95 -1.92 22.46
C ARG A 273 -0.34 -2.25 23.22
N ARG A 274 -1.38 -1.41 23.08
CA ARG A 274 -2.69 -1.67 23.73
C ARG A 274 -3.43 -2.83 23.06
N LEU A 275 -3.33 -2.94 21.73
CA LEU A 275 -3.88 -4.05 20.99
C LEU A 275 -3.00 -5.31 21.02
N GLY A 276 -1.75 -5.17 21.48
CA GLY A 276 -0.81 -6.28 21.61
C GLY A 276 -0.24 -6.79 20.28
N PHE A 277 -0.31 -6.01 19.19
CA PHE A 277 0.27 -6.41 17.90
C PHE A 277 0.93 -5.25 17.15
N ALA A 278 1.74 -5.60 16.17
CA ALA A 278 2.35 -4.67 15.23
C ALA A 278 2.03 -5.09 13.78
N LEU A 279 1.98 -4.12 12.87
CA LEU A 279 1.95 -4.35 11.43
C LEU A 279 3.29 -3.89 10.85
N ALA A 280 4.11 -4.85 10.44
CA ALA A 280 5.42 -4.62 9.83
C ALA A 280 5.28 -4.59 8.31
N MET A 281 5.96 -3.66 7.65
CA MET A 281 6.09 -3.56 6.21
C MET A 281 7.58 -3.66 5.82
N ARG A 282 7.88 -4.45 4.79
CA ARG A 282 9.24 -4.70 4.30
C ARG A 282 9.29 -4.53 2.79
N TYR A 283 10.33 -3.86 2.30
CA TYR A 283 10.59 -3.64 0.88
C TYR A 283 12.08 -3.45 0.62
N LYS A 284 12.52 -3.58 -0.63
CA LYS A 284 13.92 -3.35 -1.02
C LYS A 284 14.17 -1.86 -1.29
N LYS A 285 15.15 -1.27 -0.61
CA LYS A 285 15.57 0.12 -0.80
C LYS A 285 15.91 0.45 -2.26
N LYS A 286 16.54 -0.49 -2.99
CA LYS A 286 16.89 -0.32 -4.41
C LYS A 286 15.67 -0.18 -5.31
N GLN A 287 14.55 -0.82 -4.95
CA GLN A 287 13.31 -0.74 -5.70
C GLN A 287 12.51 0.54 -5.34
N LEU A 288 12.40 0.81 -4.04
CA LEU A 288 11.61 1.91 -3.47
C LEU A 288 12.50 2.74 -2.52
N PRO A 289 13.30 3.66 -3.07
CA PRO A 289 14.30 4.40 -2.29
C PRO A 289 13.70 5.44 -1.34
N CYS A 290 12.46 5.88 -1.58
CA CYS A 290 11.78 6.92 -0.82
C CYS A 290 10.67 6.34 0.05
N LEU A 291 10.47 6.92 1.22
CA LEU A 291 9.30 6.70 2.05
C LEU A 291 8.70 8.05 2.41
N ALA A 292 7.42 8.27 2.12
CA ALA A 292 6.67 9.36 2.71
C ALA A 292 5.92 8.85 3.95
N ASN A 293 5.83 9.69 4.98
CA ASN A 293 4.93 9.50 6.11
C ASN A 293 3.93 10.64 6.08
N TRP A 294 2.71 10.32 5.67
CA TRP A 294 1.57 11.22 5.71
C TRP A 294 0.83 11.03 7.04
N GLN A 295 0.44 12.13 7.67
CA GLN A 295 -0.28 12.16 8.93
C GLN A 295 -1.46 13.13 8.84
N HIS A 296 -2.67 12.62 9.07
CA HIS A 296 -3.88 13.41 9.17
C HIS A 296 -4.62 13.03 10.45
N TRP A 297 -4.66 13.96 11.39
CA TRP A 297 -5.24 13.77 12.72
C TRP A 297 -6.57 14.54 12.83
N GLY A 298 -7.44 14.42 11.81
CA GLY A 298 -8.76 15.02 11.80
C GLY A 298 -9.76 14.25 12.66
N PHE A 299 -10.82 14.93 13.10
CA PHE A 299 -11.94 14.29 13.78
C PHE A 299 -12.76 13.51 12.75
N GLY A 300 -12.87 12.17 12.92
CA GLY A 300 -13.53 11.27 11.97
C GLY A 300 -12.67 10.88 10.76
N GLU A 301 -11.53 11.56 10.55
CA GLU A 301 -10.58 11.28 9.46
C GLU A 301 -9.19 11.08 10.06
N TYR A 302 -9.05 10.04 10.89
CA TYR A 302 -7.88 9.81 11.72
C TYR A 302 -6.99 8.73 11.12
N VAL A 303 -5.88 9.14 10.50
CA VAL A 303 -5.06 8.27 9.66
C VAL A 303 -3.58 8.62 9.71
N THR A 304 -2.72 7.62 9.56
CA THR A 304 -1.33 7.81 9.10
C THR A 304 -1.03 6.85 7.96
N ALA A 305 -0.18 7.29 7.03
CA ALA A 305 0.30 6.43 5.95
C ALA A 305 1.82 6.32 5.97
N LEU A 306 2.31 5.15 5.56
CA LEU A 306 3.71 4.92 5.23
C LEU A 306 3.76 4.51 3.75
N GLU A 307 4.39 5.32 2.94
CA GLU A 307 4.26 5.28 1.48
C GLU A 307 5.61 5.06 0.81
N PRO A 308 6.04 3.80 0.65
CA PRO A 308 7.25 3.51 -0.11
C PRO A 308 7.02 3.79 -1.60
N GLY A 309 7.96 4.50 -2.22
CA GLY A 309 7.86 4.90 -3.62
C GLY A 309 9.22 5.06 -4.31
N THR A 310 9.16 5.19 -5.62
CA THR A 310 10.34 5.47 -6.45
C THR A 310 10.87 6.88 -6.25
N ASN A 311 9.97 7.81 -5.90
CA ASN A 311 10.23 9.22 -5.69
C ASN A 311 9.38 9.74 -4.51
N PRO A 312 9.78 10.84 -3.85
CA PRO A 312 8.85 11.59 -3.01
C PRO A 312 7.62 12.04 -3.85
N PRO A 313 6.42 12.16 -3.24
CA PRO A 313 5.22 12.59 -3.96
C PRO A 313 5.19 14.11 -4.22
N ILE A 314 6.17 14.59 -4.97
CA ILE A 314 6.39 16.02 -5.29
C ILE A 314 6.19 16.35 -6.77
N GLY A 315 5.66 15.42 -7.55
CA GLY A 315 5.37 15.58 -8.96
C GLY A 315 6.49 15.15 -9.91
N GLN A 316 6.09 14.90 -11.16
CA GLN A 316 7.00 14.45 -12.21
C GLN A 316 7.96 15.59 -12.64
N ALA A 317 7.46 16.83 -12.71
CA ALA A 317 8.28 17.99 -13.09
C ALA A 317 9.46 18.18 -12.13
N LYS A 318 9.20 18.12 -10.81
CA LYS A 318 10.25 18.24 -9.80
C LYS A 318 11.22 17.07 -9.82
N ALA A 319 10.71 15.84 -10.01
CA ALA A 319 11.56 14.65 -10.15
C ALA A 319 12.48 14.74 -11.39
N ARG A 320 12.01 15.35 -12.48
CA ARG A 320 12.80 15.61 -13.70
C ARG A 320 13.86 16.67 -13.46
N GLU A 321 13.51 17.79 -12.85
CA GLU A 321 14.45 18.85 -12.46
C GLU A 321 15.58 18.29 -11.60
N GLN A 322 15.27 17.44 -10.63
CA GLN A 322 16.24 16.79 -9.75
C GLN A 322 17.02 15.65 -10.42
N LYS A 323 16.78 15.35 -11.71
CA LYS A 323 17.39 14.21 -12.45
C LYS A 323 17.13 12.84 -11.78
N LYS A 324 15.99 12.70 -11.06
CA LYS A 324 15.56 11.49 -10.35
C LYS A 324 14.39 10.79 -11.01
N LEU A 325 13.82 11.37 -12.08
CA LEU A 325 12.71 10.75 -12.80
C LEU A 325 13.22 9.53 -13.57
N ILE A 326 12.59 8.40 -13.27
CA ILE A 326 12.88 7.13 -13.94
C ILE A 326 12.25 7.15 -15.33
N HIS A 327 12.96 6.62 -16.33
CA HIS A 327 12.40 6.30 -17.63
C HIS A 327 12.56 4.81 -17.88
N ILE A 328 11.50 4.16 -18.34
CA ILE A 328 11.52 2.76 -18.78
C ILE A 328 11.59 2.75 -20.30
N ALA A 329 12.66 2.16 -20.85
CA ALA A 329 12.82 2.00 -22.30
C ALA A 329 11.77 1.01 -22.86
N PRO A 330 11.42 1.08 -24.15
CA PRO A 330 10.53 0.12 -24.79
C PRO A 330 10.91 -1.33 -24.54
N GLY A 331 9.93 -2.16 -24.15
CA GLY A 331 10.11 -3.57 -23.83
C GLY A 331 10.87 -3.86 -22.52
N LYS A 332 11.28 -2.84 -21.78
CA LYS A 332 11.96 -3.02 -20.48
C LYS A 332 10.98 -2.94 -19.33
N SER A 333 11.36 -3.57 -18.19
CA SER A 333 10.53 -3.67 -17.01
C SER A 333 11.28 -3.24 -15.74
N ARG A 334 10.49 -2.88 -14.72
CA ARG A 334 10.94 -2.70 -13.34
C ARG A 334 10.07 -3.53 -12.41
N THR A 335 10.69 -4.05 -11.34
CA THR A 335 10.04 -4.94 -10.38
C THR A 335 10.03 -4.29 -9.00
N TYR A 336 8.92 -4.49 -8.28
CA TYR A 336 8.70 -4.00 -6.93
C TYR A 336 8.13 -5.10 -6.05
N ASP A 337 8.67 -5.24 -4.84
CA ASP A 337 8.23 -6.23 -3.86
C ASP A 337 7.88 -5.51 -2.54
N LEU A 338 6.71 -5.79 -2.03
CA LEU A 338 6.21 -5.29 -0.76
C LEU A 338 5.64 -6.45 0.06
N GLU A 339 6.01 -6.55 1.33
CA GLU A 339 5.46 -7.52 2.26
C GLU A 339 4.92 -6.82 3.50
N MET A 340 3.69 -7.14 3.89
CA MET A 340 3.07 -6.70 5.15
C MET A 340 2.79 -7.91 6.02
N THR A 341 3.17 -7.85 7.31
CA THR A 341 3.00 -8.97 8.25
C THR A 341 2.49 -8.46 9.59
N VAL A 342 1.42 -9.08 10.09
CA VAL A 342 0.97 -8.85 11.46
C VAL A 342 1.84 -9.66 12.42
N LEU A 343 2.36 -9.01 13.44
CA LEU A 343 3.23 -9.60 14.47
C LEU A 343 2.53 -9.55 15.82
N THR A 344 2.31 -10.71 16.44
CA THR A 344 1.58 -10.83 17.71
C THR A 344 2.44 -11.37 18.85
N GLU A 345 3.50 -12.11 18.52
CA GLU A 345 4.40 -12.65 19.53
C GLU A 345 5.37 -11.56 20.04
N LYS A 346 5.57 -11.48 21.35
CA LYS A 346 6.45 -10.49 21.99
C LYS A 346 7.86 -10.48 21.36
N GLU A 347 8.43 -11.65 21.09
CA GLU A 347 9.76 -11.77 20.50
C GLU A 347 9.80 -11.34 19.03
N GLN A 348 8.71 -11.55 18.26
CA GLN A 348 8.60 -11.04 16.89
C GLN A 348 8.52 -9.52 16.89
N ILE A 349 7.69 -8.93 17.75
CA ILE A 349 7.56 -7.48 17.92
C ILE A 349 8.90 -6.88 18.33
N LYS A 350 9.58 -7.45 19.33
CA LYS A 350 10.90 -6.99 19.78
C LYS A 350 11.95 -7.01 18.66
N ARG A 351 11.97 -8.09 17.86
CA ARG A 351 12.86 -8.18 16.68
C ARG A 351 12.54 -7.13 15.63
N PHE A 352 11.25 -6.88 15.37
CA PHE A 352 10.81 -5.84 14.47
C PHE A 352 11.25 -4.45 14.93
N LEU A 353 10.99 -4.09 16.18
CA LEU A 353 11.40 -2.81 16.78
C LEU A 353 12.92 -2.62 16.69
N LYS A 354 13.70 -3.64 17.05
CA LYS A 354 15.17 -3.61 16.93
C LYS A 354 15.64 -3.43 15.46
N ALA A 355 15.02 -4.14 14.51
CA ALA A 355 15.36 -4.03 13.09
C ALA A 355 15.05 -2.64 12.53
N ALA A 356 13.99 -2.01 13.01
CA ALA A 356 13.58 -0.66 12.64
C ALA A 356 14.21 0.45 13.52
N GLY A 357 15.12 0.09 14.42
CA GLY A 357 16.00 1.02 15.17
C GLY A 357 15.39 1.68 16.37
N GLN A 358 14.48 0.99 17.04
CA GLN A 358 13.99 1.30 18.38
C GLN A 358 14.52 0.33 19.43
#